data_eeefac44bbc7940b83987e6a99d623dd
#
_entry.id   eeefac44bbc7940b83987e6a99d623dd
#
_cell.length_a   1.000
_cell.length_b   1.000
_cell.length_c   1.000
_cell.angle_alpha   90.00
_cell.angle_beta   90.00
_cell.angle_gamma   90.00
#
_symmetry.space_group_name_H-M   'P 1'
#
loop_
_entity.id
_entity.type
_entity.pdbx_description
1 polymer ?
#
loop_
_entity_poly.entity_id
_entity_poly.type
_entity_poly.pdbx_seq_one_letter_code
_entity_poly.pdbx_strand_id
1 'polypeptide(L)'
;MPRHCLPLLLSLAHAGLAAAAGPAPPQVVAAEVRRDVFVDRVEALGTLRANEMVVLTANATELVTGIHFDDGQRVQAGEVLVEMSSDEERALLAEARAAAEEARSQYERVKPLAAQGTAAKSQYDERRREWETARARVVAVESRLADRTIRAPFAGVVGLRNLSVGALVRPGDPITTLDDDSVMKLEFSVPATYLETLRPGLAIVAKARAYGSREFRGELRSVDSRVDPVTRSIVARAEIPNSDRVLRPGMLMTVVLLKDPREALVVPESAIVSLGRKSYVFRVDIAAGNEVERREIAVGARRAGEAEVLAGLAAGDRVVTHGTQRVREGQVVQIVPAEAAVPAP
;
A
#
# COMPACT_ATOMS: atom_id res chain seq x y z
N MET A 1 57.48 101.84 19.50
CA MET A 1 58.17 101.03 20.51
C MET A 1 57.16 100.26 21.27
N PRO A 2 57.32 98.98 21.55
CA PRO A 2 58.36 97.98 21.15
C PRO A 2 57.79 96.72 20.43
N ARG A 3 58.71 95.95 19.90
CA ARG A 3 58.71 94.66 19.27
C ARG A 3 58.23 93.54 20.16
N HIS A 4 57.46 92.59 19.64
CA HIS A 4 57.36 91.25 20.18
C HIS A 4 57.59 90.17 19.11
N CYS A 5 58.60 89.34 19.30
CA CYS A 5 58.93 88.09 18.53
C CYS A 5 57.90 87.02 18.77
N LEU A 6 57.53 86.32 17.66
CA LEU A 6 56.71 85.06 17.67
C LEU A 6 57.63 83.91 17.40
N PRO A 7 57.64 82.83 18.17
CA PRO A 7 58.35 81.58 17.84
C PRO A 7 57.50 80.67 16.98
N LEU A 8 58.12 80.13 15.94
CA LEU A 8 57.63 79.20 15.00
C LEU A 8 57.55 77.76 15.64
N LEU A 9 56.38 77.22 15.90
CA LEU A 9 56.18 75.84 16.35
C LEU A 9 56.04 74.91 15.10
N LEU A 10 57.03 74.04 14.93
CA LEU A 10 57.10 72.98 13.92
C LEU A 10 56.26 71.77 14.41
N SER A 11 55.06 71.54 13.86
CA SER A 11 54.25 70.35 14.17
C SER A 11 54.58 69.23 13.19
N LEU A 12 55.15 68.13 13.72
CA LEU A 12 55.44 66.86 13.02
C LEU A 12 54.10 66.15 12.78
N ALA A 13 53.64 66.11 11.54
CA ALA A 13 52.48 65.26 11.14
C ALA A 13 52.90 63.79 11.07
N HIS A 14 52.42 62.96 11.99
CA HIS A 14 52.47 61.51 11.92
C HIS A 14 51.42 61.07 10.89
N ALA A 15 51.84 60.68 9.69
CA ALA A 15 51.01 59.93 8.72
C ALA A 15 50.86 58.47 9.21
N GLY A 16 49.76 58.19 9.93
CA GLY A 16 49.36 56.83 10.24
C GLY A 16 49.00 56.08 8.97
N LEU A 17 49.78 55.04 8.68
CA LEU A 17 49.46 54.06 7.64
C LEU A 17 48.15 53.32 8.03
N ALA A 18 46.99 53.77 7.52
CA ALA A 18 45.75 52.98 7.57
C ALA A 18 45.94 51.76 6.69
N ALA A 19 46.18 50.60 7.30
CA ALA A 19 46.10 49.34 6.60
C ALA A 19 44.66 49.19 6.11
N ALA A 20 44.49 49.24 4.77
CA ALA A 20 43.21 48.95 4.13
C ALA A 20 42.79 47.52 4.52
N ALA A 21 41.84 47.37 5.44
CA ALA A 21 41.19 46.10 5.71
C ALA A 21 40.55 45.64 4.38
N GLY A 22 41.05 44.56 3.82
CA GLY A 22 40.45 43.96 2.65
C GLY A 22 38.97 43.66 2.89
N PRO A 23 38.13 43.54 1.85
CA PRO A 23 36.72 43.26 2.04
C PRO A 23 36.53 42.00 2.89
N ALA A 24 35.67 42.11 3.89
CA ALA A 24 35.39 41.00 4.81
C ALA A 24 34.98 39.75 4.01
N PRO A 25 35.45 38.55 4.41
CA PRO A 25 35.11 37.33 3.68
C PRO A 25 33.59 37.12 3.67
N PRO A 26 33.00 36.72 2.53
CA PRO A 26 31.57 36.52 2.42
C PRO A 26 31.12 35.42 3.38
N GLN A 27 30.00 35.68 4.06
CA GLN A 27 29.38 34.75 4.96
C GLN A 27 28.55 33.73 4.17
N VAL A 28 28.75 32.45 4.46
CA VAL A 28 28.04 31.33 3.81
C VAL A 28 27.59 30.31 4.83
N VAL A 29 26.49 29.59 4.50
CA VAL A 29 26.11 28.37 5.24
C VAL A 29 26.66 27.18 4.47
N ALA A 30 27.32 26.28 5.17
CA ALA A 30 27.83 25.05 4.59
C ALA A 30 27.19 23.84 5.27
N ALA A 31 26.91 22.80 4.49
CA ALA A 31 26.46 21.49 4.96
C ALA A 31 27.52 20.42 4.66
N GLU A 32 27.53 19.40 5.49
CA GLU A 32 28.42 18.25 5.32
C GLU A 32 27.82 17.24 4.34
N VAL A 33 28.63 16.71 3.44
CA VAL A 33 28.30 15.59 2.56
C VAL A 33 28.28 14.31 3.39
N ARG A 34 27.10 13.74 3.56
CA ARG A 34 26.92 12.53 4.39
C ARG A 34 26.60 11.31 3.55
N ARG A 35 26.91 10.13 4.07
CA ARG A 35 26.39 8.88 3.55
C ARG A 35 25.02 8.64 4.17
N ASP A 36 24.03 8.34 3.33
CA ASP A 36 22.67 8.03 3.77
C ASP A 36 22.07 6.95 2.87
N VAL A 37 21.08 6.25 3.42
CA VAL A 37 20.29 5.31 2.61
C VAL A 37 19.39 6.10 1.67
N PHE A 38 19.68 5.99 0.39
CA PHE A 38 18.89 6.61 -0.67
C PHE A 38 17.96 5.57 -1.28
N VAL A 39 16.68 5.90 -1.39
CA VAL A 39 15.65 5.02 -1.94
C VAL A 39 14.87 5.80 -3.00
N ASP A 40 14.85 5.30 -4.22
CA ASP A 40 14.04 5.87 -5.28
C ASP A 40 12.56 5.62 -4.97
N ARG A 41 11.72 6.61 -5.23
CA ARG A 41 10.29 6.57 -4.95
C ARG A 41 9.50 6.65 -6.24
N VAL A 42 8.65 5.66 -6.47
CA VAL A 42 7.70 5.67 -7.58
C VAL A 42 6.31 5.82 -6.98
N GLU A 43 5.65 6.92 -7.30
CA GLU A 43 4.30 7.18 -6.81
C GLU A 43 3.26 6.68 -7.81
N ALA A 44 2.22 6.03 -7.31
CA ALA A 44 1.08 5.55 -8.06
C ALA A 44 -0.22 5.75 -7.28
N LEU A 45 -1.34 5.77 -7.99
CA LEU A 45 -2.66 5.72 -7.37
C LEU A 45 -3.19 4.29 -7.44
N GLY A 46 -3.80 3.85 -6.34
CA GLY A 46 -4.38 2.52 -6.24
C GLY A 46 -5.71 2.51 -5.52
N THR A 47 -6.44 1.44 -5.69
CA THR A 47 -7.72 1.21 -5.02
C THR A 47 -7.65 -0.04 -4.16
N LEU A 48 -8.13 0.07 -2.92
CA LEU A 48 -8.23 -1.06 -2.01
C LEU A 48 -9.38 -1.98 -2.40
N ARG A 49 -9.13 -3.27 -2.33
CA ARG A 49 -10.15 -4.32 -2.40
C ARG A 49 -10.08 -5.20 -1.15
N ALA A 50 -11.20 -5.81 -0.80
CA ALA A 50 -11.20 -6.84 0.22
C ALA A 50 -10.32 -8.04 -0.18
N ASN A 51 -9.86 -8.81 0.78
CA ASN A 51 -9.16 -10.08 0.51
C ASN A 51 -10.06 -11.01 -0.30
N GLU A 52 -11.30 -11.22 0.16
CA GLU A 52 -12.35 -11.90 -0.58
C GLU A 52 -13.62 -11.05 -0.52
N MET A 53 -14.39 -11.03 -1.61
CA MET A 53 -15.66 -10.31 -1.71
C MET A 53 -16.66 -11.18 -2.45
N VAL A 54 -17.87 -11.26 -1.93
CA VAL A 54 -18.98 -11.96 -2.59
C VAL A 54 -20.28 -11.17 -2.40
N VAL A 55 -21.10 -11.15 -3.43
CA VAL A 55 -22.52 -10.74 -3.31
C VAL A 55 -23.32 -12.00 -3.02
N LEU A 56 -23.89 -12.09 -1.81
CA LEU A 56 -24.76 -13.17 -1.43
C LEU A 56 -26.11 -12.98 -2.09
N THR A 57 -26.57 -13.99 -2.80
CA THR A 57 -27.85 -13.97 -3.56
C THR A 57 -28.77 -15.08 -3.10
N ALA A 58 -30.06 -14.90 -3.30
CA ALA A 58 -31.03 -15.97 -3.11
C ALA A 58 -30.81 -17.10 -4.12
N ASN A 59 -30.97 -18.35 -3.66
CA ASN A 59 -30.82 -19.56 -4.48
C ASN A 59 -32.16 -20.14 -4.97
N ALA A 60 -33.27 -19.67 -4.36
CA ALA A 60 -34.61 -20.16 -4.63
C ALA A 60 -35.64 -19.03 -4.65
N THR A 61 -36.83 -19.29 -5.23
CA THR A 61 -37.97 -18.37 -5.16
C THR A 61 -38.77 -18.69 -3.94
N GLU A 62 -38.59 -17.90 -2.85
CA GLU A 62 -39.25 -18.14 -1.57
C GLU A 62 -39.47 -16.85 -0.78
N LEU A 63 -40.33 -16.92 0.24
CA LEU A 63 -40.50 -15.85 1.23
C LEU A 63 -39.39 -15.92 2.26
N VAL A 64 -38.79 -14.77 2.59
CA VAL A 64 -37.86 -14.62 3.70
C VAL A 64 -38.59 -14.75 5.03
N THR A 65 -38.20 -15.74 5.83
CA THR A 65 -38.82 -16.01 7.16
C THR A 65 -37.98 -15.49 8.32
N GLY A 66 -36.65 -15.39 8.12
CA GLY A 66 -35.74 -14.88 9.14
C GLY A 66 -34.54 -14.18 8.55
N ILE A 67 -34.05 -13.15 9.25
CA ILE A 67 -32.81 -12.43 8.93
C ILE A 67 -32.04 -12.34 10.24
N HIS A 68 -30.80 -12.85 10.23
CA HIS A 68 -29.98 -13.07 11.42
C HIS A 68 -28.71 -12.22 11.43
N PHE A 69 -28.70 -11.11 10.72
CA PHE A 69 -27.59 -10.16 10.72
C PHE A 69 -28.09 -8.72 10.72
N ASP A 70 -27.27 -7.81 11.24
CA ASP A 70 -27.43 -6.37 11.17
C ASP A 70 -26.45 -5.76 10.17
N ASP A 71 -26.77 -4.54 9.71
CA ASP A 71 -25.96 -3.76 8.77
C ASP A 71 -24.52 -3.56 9.28
N GLY A 72 -23.54 -3.99 8.52
CA GLY A 72 -22.13 -3.88 8.88
C GLY A 72 -21.67 -4.84 9.99
N GLN A 73 -22.50 -5.82 10.37
CA GLN A 73 -22.13 -6.83 11.36
C GLN A 73 -21.01 -7.70 10.87
N ARG A 74 -20.17 -8.16 11.80
CA ARG A 74 -19.14 -9.16 11.54
C ARG A 74 -19.70 -10.55 11.80
N VAL A 75 -19.47 -11.45 10.82
CA VAL A 75 -20.01 -12.81 10.85
C VAL A 75 -18.88 -13.83 10.66
N GLN A 76 -19.13 -15.06 11.13
CA GLN A 76 -18.21 -16.19 10.97
C GLN A 76 -18.56 -17.03 9.75
N ALA A 77 -17.58 -17.79 9.24
CA ALA A 77 -17.85 -18.78 8.20
C ALA A 77 -18.89 -19.80 8.65
N GLY A 78 -19.89 -20.08 7.79
CA GLY A 78 -20.99 -21.00 8.06
C GLY A 78 -22.17 -20.38 8.86
N GLU A 79 -22.06 -19.16 9.38
CA GLU A 79 -23.12 -18.47 10.09
C GLU A 79 -24.33 -18.26 9.19
N VAL A 80 -25.55 -18.51 9.76
CA VAL A 80 -26.80 -18.33 9.04
C VAL A 80 -27.10 -16.83 8.95
N LEU A 81 -27.31 -16.33 7.75
CA LEU A 81 -27.64 -14.93 7.52
C LEU A 81 -29.12 -14.73 7.19
N VAL A 82 -29.68 -15.60 6.36
CA VAL A 82 -31.08 -15.51 5.95
C VAL A 82 -31.69 -16.91 5.91
N GLU A 83 -32.91 -17.01 6.41
CA GLU A 83 -33.76 -18.18 6.27
C GLU A 83 -34.95 -17.86 5.39
N MET A 84 -35.28 -18.79 4.51
CA MET A 84 -36.45 -18.73 3.63
C MET A 84 -37.46 -19.81 4.03
N SER A 85 -38.69 -19.70 3.54
CA SER A 85 -39.70 -20.73 3.74
C SER A 85 -39.21 -22.09 3.26
N SER A 86 -39.33 -23.10 4.09
CA SER A 86 -38.77 -24.44 3.85
C SER A 86 -39.66 -25.59 4.34
N ASP A 87 -40.93 -25.29 4.66
CA ASP A 87 -41.81 -26.30 5.23
C ASP A 87 -42.12 -27.43 4.23
N GLU A 88 -42.28 -27.12 2.96
CA GLU A 88 -42.47 -28.10 1.87
C GLU A 88 -41.23 -29.01 1.75
N GLU A 89 -40.02 -28.46 1.71
CA GLU A 89 -38.79 -29.20 1.58
C GLU A 89 -38.55 -30.11 2.80
N ARG A 90 -38.91 -29.63 4.02
CA ARG A 90 -38.82 -30.44 5.22
C ARG A 90 -39.77 -31.63 5.19
N ALA A 91 -40.99 -31.43 4.69
CA ALA A 91 -41.98 -32.52 4.51
C ALA A 91 -41.49 -33.53 3.45
N LEU A 92 -41.01 -33.03 2.30
CA LEU A 92 -40.44 -33.87 1.23
C LEU A 92 -39.18 -34.62 1.70
N LEU A 93 -38.35 -34.04 2.56
CA LEU A 93 -37.20 -34.72 3.14
C LEU A 93 -37.62 -35.86 4.08
N ALA A 94 -38.66 -35.61 4.93
CA ALA A 94 -39.19 -36.65 5.80
C ALA A 94 -39.76 -37.83 5.00
N GLU A 95 -40.51 -37.58 3.91
CA GLU A 95 -41.01 -38.59 2.99
C GLU A 95 -39.85 -39.39 2.34
N ALA A 96 -38.84 -38.69 1.78
CA ALA A 96 -37.71 -39.30 1.10
C ALA A 96 -36.89 -40.21 2.06
N ARG A 97 -36.70 -39.76 3.31
CA ARG A 97 -36.02 -40.52 4.36
C ARG A 97 -36.77 -41.79 4.75
N ALA A 98 -38.11 -41.72 4.90
CA ALA A 98 -38.97 -42.86 5.18
C ALA A 98 -38.88 -43.89 4.04
N ALA A 99 -38.96 -43.47 2.77
CA ALA A 99 -38.81 -44.34 1.62
C ALA A 99 -37.41 -44.99 1.53
N ALA A 100 -36.34 -44.22 1.85
CA ALA A 100 -34.97 -44.77 1.86
C ALA A 100 -34.75 -45.81 2.99
N GLU A 101 -35.35 -45.59 4.15
CA GLU A 101 -35.27 -46.55 5.25
C GLU A 101 -36.04 -47.81 4.95
N GLU A 102 -37.24 -47.73 4.33
CA GLU A 102 -37.99 -48.89 3.86
C GLU A 102 -37.18 -49.68 2.82
N ALA A 103 -36.65 -49.05 1.79
CA ALA A 103 -35.82 -49.67 0.76
C ALA A 103 -34.55 -50.35 1.35
N ARG A 104 -33.92 -49.67 2.34
CA ARG A 104 -32.79 -50.21 3.10
C ARG A 104 -33.19 -51.50 3.85
N SER A 105 -34.28 -51.45 4.57
CA SER A 105 -34.79 -52.63 5.32
C SER A 105 -35.05 -53.83 4.40
N GLN A 106 -35.64 -53.59 3.22
CA GLN A 106 -35.87 -54.63 2.21
C GLN A 106 -34.54 -55.20 1.68
N TYR A 107 -33.59 -54.33 1.34
CA TYR A 107 -32.25 -54.75 0.89
C TYR A 107 -31.52 -55.60 1.96
N GLU A 108 -31.48 -55.14 3.21
CA GLU A 108 -30.81 -55.83 4.30
C GLU A 108 -31.44 -57.19 4.63
N ARG A 109 -32.76 -57.38 4.38
CA ARG A 109 -33.42 -58.70 4.49
C ARG A 109 -32.99 -59.65 3.40
N VAL A 110 -32.87 -59.19 2.15
CA VAL A 110 -32.53 -60.08 1.03
C VAL A 110 -31.04 -60.38 0.97
N LYS A 111 -30.19 -59.51 1.44
CA LYS A 111 -28.71 -59.62 1.40
C LYS A 111 -28.18 -60.96 2.01
N PRO A 112 -28.54 -61.37 3.24
CA PRO A 112 -28.07 -62.63 3.78
C PRO A 112 -28.67 -63.83 3.05
N LEU A 113 -29.92 -63.74 2.56
CA LEU A 113 -30.57 -64.83 1.84
C LEU A 113 -29.89 -65.08 0.46
N ALA A 114 -29.48 -64.02 -0.21
CA ALA A 114 -28.71 -64.12 -1.45
C ALA A 114 -27.31 -64.70 -1.21
N ALA A 115 -26.65 -64.37 -0.08
CA ALA A 115 -25.35 -64.91 0.30
C ALA A 115 -25.42 -66.41 0.60
N GLN A 116 -26.57 -66.86 1.06
CA GLN A 116 -26.85 -68.29 1.32
C GLN A 116 -27.38 -69.05 0.09
N GLY A 117 -27.52 -68.40 -1.07
CA GLY A 117 -28.07 -69.02 -2.27
C GLY A 117 -29.58 -69.19 -2.28
N THR A 118 -30.30 -68.77 -1.22
CA THR A 118 -31.73 -68.95 -1.02
C THR A 118 -32.58 -67.89 -1.79
N ALA A 119 -32.03 -66.69 -2.08
CA ALA A 119 -32.67 -65.66 -2.89
C ALA A 119 -31.98 -65.55 -4.27
N ALA A 120 -32.75 -65.25 -5.32
CA ALA A 120 -32.20 -65.02 -6.65
C ALA A 120 -31.29 -63.77 -6.66
N LYS A 121 -30.18 -63.82 -7.39
CA LYS A 121 -29.27 -62.71 -7.56
C LYS A 121 -29.97 -61.46 -8.16
N SER A 122 -30.93 -61.68 -9.08
CA SER A 122 -31.72 -60.59 -9.65
C SER A 122 -32.53 -59.83 -8.60
N GLN A 123 -33.10 -60.54 -7.61
CA GLN A 123 -33.86 -59.96 -6.51
C GLN A 123 -32.94 -59.13 -5.59
N TYR A 124 -31.74 -59.60 -5.32
CA TYR A 124 -30.74 -58.87 -4.55
C TYR A 124 -30.32 -57.58 -5.29
N ASP A 125 -30.00 -57.72 -6.59
CA ASP A 125 -29.60 -56.57 -7.43
C ASP A 125 -30.72 -55.53 -7.57
N GLU A 126 -31.99 -55.98 -7.63
CA GLU A 126 -33.16 -55.10 -7.65
C GLU A 126 -33.30 -54.31 -6.33
N ARG A 127 -33.30 -54.95 -5.17
CA ARG A 127 -33.44 -54.30 -3.87
C ARG A 127 -32.27 -53.35 -3.58
N ARG A 128 -31.09 -53.71 -4.04
CA ARG A 128 -29.92 -52.85 -3.96
C ARG A 128 -30.12 -51.55 -4.78
N ARG A 129 -30.57 -51.66 -6.03
CA ARG A 129 -30.84 -50.47 -6.88
C ARG A 129 -31.94 -49.60 -6.30
N GLU A 130 -33.00 -50.18 -5.78
CA GLU A 130 -34.09 -49.44 -5.13
C GLU A 130 -33.57 -48.61 -3.95
N TRP A 131 -32.77 -49.23 -3.08
CA TRP A 131 -32.14 -48.53 -1.96
C TRP A 131 -31.19 -47.40 -2.41
N GLU A 132 -30.30 -47.69 -3.37
CA GLU A 132 -29.40 -46.68 -3.93
C GLU A 132 -30.16 -45.51 -4.54
N THR A 133 -31.25 -45.77 -5.24
CA THR A 133 -32.14 -44.72 -5.84
C THR A 133 -32.82 -43.91 -4.74
N ALA A 134 -33.40 -44.53 -3.75
CA ALA A 134 -34.06 -43.84 -2.64
C ALA A 134 -33.07 -42.97 -1.84
N ARG A 135 -31.85 -43.46 -1.62
CA ARG A 135 -30.77 -42.70 -0.98
C ARG A 135 -30.35 -41.49 -1.80
N ALA A 136 -30.24 -41.63 -3.13
CA ALA A 136 -29.94 -40.52 -4.02
C ALA A 136 -31.03 -39.43 -3.97
N ARG A 137 -32.31 -39.84 -3.82
CA ARG A 137 -33.44 -38.93 -3.63
C ARG A 137 -33.33 -38.12 -2.33
N VAL A 138 -32.93 -38.73 -1.22
CA VAL A 138 -32.69 -38.01 0.04
C VAL A 138 -31.64 -36.91 -0.17
N VAL A 139 -30.51 -37.21 -0.77
CA VAL A 139 -29.45 -36.23 -1.05
C VAL A 139 -29.97 -35.09 -1.91
N ALA A 140 -30.78 -35.36 -2.93
CA ALA A 140 -31.36 -34.33 -3.78
C ALA A 140 -32.31 -33.40 -3.04
N VAL A 141 -33.13 -33.90 -2.11
CA VAL A 141 -34.04 -33.08 -1.29
C VAL A 141 -33.27 -32.30 -0.22
N GLU A 142 -32.22 -32.90 0.37
CA GLU A 142 -31.34 -32.22 1.33
C GLU A 142 -30.64 -31.03 0.68
N SER A 143 -30.20 -31.16 -0.58
CA SER A 143 -29.63 -30.04 -1.33
C SER A 143 -30.64 -28.91 -1.52
N ARG A 144 -31.88 -29.20 -1.90
CA ARG A 144 -32.94 -28.19 -2.04
C ARG A 144 -33.27 -27.49 -0.73
N LEU A 145 -33.29 -28.24 0.38
CA LEU A 145 -33.50 -27.67 1.70
C LEU A 145 -32.32 -26.75 2.10
N ALA A 146 -31.08 -27.13 1.75
CA ALA A 146 -29.91 -26.29 1.99
C ALA A 146 -30.00 -24.94 1.24
N ASP A 147 -30.58 -24.92 0.04
CA ASP A 147 -30.78 -23.73 -0.76
C ASP A 147 -31.75 -22.71 -0.11
N ARG A 148 -32.54 -23.13 0.91
CA ARG A 148 -33.44 -22.27 1.69
C ARG A 148 -32.74 -21.51 2.79
N THR A 149 -31.45 -21.72 2.98
CA THR A 149 -30.66 -21.06 4.02
C THR A 149 -29.42 -20.44 3.41
N ILE A 150 -29.27 -19.11 3.54
CA ILE A 150 -28.09 -18.40 3.07
C ILE A 150 -27.10 -18.29 4.23
N ARG A 151 -25.90 -18.80 4.02
CA ARG A 151 -24.82 -18.79 5.00
C ARG A 151 -23.62 -18.00 4.50
N ALA A 152 -22.85 -17.44 5.43
CA ALA A 152 -21.58 -16.81 5.14
C ALA A 152 -20.56 -17.85 4.65
N PRO A 153 -20.00 -17.75 3.42
CA PRO A 153 -18.99 -18.69 2.90
C PRO A 153 -17.63 -18.54 3.60
N PHE A 154 -17.33 -17.37 4.12
CA PHE A 154 -16.12 -17.05 4.89
C PHE A 154 -16.44 -16.04 5.98
N ALA A 155 -15.52 -15.84 6.93
CA ALA A 155 -15.66 -14.81 7.97
C ALA A 155 -15.39 -13.42 7.40
N GLY A 156 -16.24 -12.43 7.73
CA GLY A 156 -16.09 -11.08 7.18
C GLY A 156 -17.10 -10.09 7.76
N VAL A 157 -17.29 -8.99 7.05
CA VAL A 157 -18.27 -7.95 7.36
C VAL A 157 -19.36 -7.97 6.30
N VAL A 158 -20.62 -8.09 6.73
CA VAL A 158 -21.76 -7.98 5.83
C VAL A 158 -22.03 -6.51 5.48
N GLY A 159 -22.51 -6.28 4.27
CA GLY A 159 -22.94 -4.96 3.80
C GLY A 159 -24.29 -4.53 4.37
N LEU A 160 -24.92 -3.58 3.69
CA LEU A 160 -26.25 -3.11 4.06
C LEU A 160 -27.33 -4.13 3.66
N ARG A 161 -28.35 -4.24 4.46
CA ARG A 161 -29.51 -5.09 4.23
C ARG A 161 -30.54 -4.35 3.38
N ASN A 162 -30.89 -4.94 2.23
CA ASN A 162 -31.87 -4.35 1.31
C ASN A 162 -33.20 -5.12 1.27
N LEU A 163 -33.44 -6.03 2.22
CA LEU A 163 -34.63 -6.88 2.26
C LEU A 163 -35.21 -6.94 3.67
N SER A 164 -36.47 -7.36 3.77
CA SER A 164 -37.19 -7.50 5.02
C SER A 164 -37.83 -8.89 5.12
N VAL A 165 -38.09 -9.33 6.35
CA VAL A 165 -38.88 -10.53 6.58
C VAL A 165 -40.24 -10.38 5.91
N GLY A 166 -40.69 -11.43 5.20
CA GLY A 166 -41.92 -11.42 4.37
C GLY A 166 -41.65 -11.02 2.91
N ALA A 167 -40.45 -10.60 2.53
CA ALA A 167 -40.09 -10.32 1.13
C ALA A 167 -40.03 -11.63 0.32
N LEU A 168 -40.61 -11.60 -0.89
CA LEU A 168 -40.41 -12.66 -1.87
C LEU A 168 -39.10 -12.42 -2.62
N VAL A 169 -38.17 -13.37 -2.57
CA VAL A 169 -36.90 -13.35 -3.29
C VAL A 169 -36.90 -14.40 -4.41
N ARG A 170 -36.05 -14.19 -5.44
CA ARG A 170 -35.86 -15.08 -6.58
C ARG A 170 -34.38 -15.42 -6.75
N PRO A 171 -34.05 -16.54 -7.39
CA PRO A 171 -32.65 -16.86 -7.69
C PRO A 171 -31.93 -15.70 -8.37
N GLY A 172 -30.79 -15.28 -7.80
CA GLY A 172 -29.99 -14.16 -8.27
C GLY A 172 -30.30 -12.81 -7.61
N ASP A 173 -31.41 -12.66 -6.87
CA ASP A 173 -31.68 -11.42 -6.14
C ASP A 173 -30.61 -11.20 -5.05
N PRO A 174 -29.97 -10.01 -5.02
CA PRO A 174 -28.93 -9.71 -4.04
C PRO A 174 -29.54 -9.55 -2.64
N ILE A 175 -28.94 -10.22 -1.69
CA ILE A 175 -29.30 -10.18 -0.26
C ILE A 175 -28.44 -9.16 0.46
N THR A 176 -27.14 -9.32 0.40
CA THR A 176 -26.12 -8.43 0.97
C THR A 176 -24.77 -8.74 0.34
N THR A 177 -23.76 -7.91 0.62
CA THR A 177 -22.36 -8.22 0.32
C THR A 177 -21.68 -8.80 1.55
N LEU A 178 -20.63 -9.59 1.33
CA LEU A 178 -19.74 -10.06 2.39
C LEU A 178 -18.31 -9.81 1.96
N ASP A 179 -17.56 -9.07 2.79
CA ASP A 179 -16.19 -8.67 2.55
C ASP A 179 -15.27 -9.21 3.65
N ASP A 180 -14.22 -9.95 3.30
CA ASP A 180 -13.11 -10.23 4.19
C ASP A 180 -12.15 -9.04 4.19
N ASP A 181 -12.19 -8.27 5.27
CA ASP A 181 -11.37 -7.08 5.49
C ASP A 181 -10.12 -7.34 6.33
N SER A 182 -9.74 -8.58 6.56
CA SER A 182 -8.58 -8.95 7.39
C SER A 182 -7.26 -8.49 6.78
N VAL A 183 -7.14 -8.62 5.47
CA VAL A 183 -6.05 -8.13 4.64
C VAL A 183 -6.67 -7.37 3.47
N MET A 184 -6.06 -6.24 3.11
CA MET A 184 -6.53 -5.45 1.97
C MET A 184 -5.62 -5.68 0.77
N LYS A 185 -6.20 -5.96 -0.38
CA LYS A 185 -5.51 -6.04 -1.67
C LYS A 185 -5.52 -4.65 -2.30
N LEU A 186 -4.35 -4.03 -2.41
CA LEU A 186 -4.19 -2.73 -3.05
C LEU A 186 -3.81 -2.93 -4.51
N GLU A 187 -4.72 -2.60 -5.41
CA GLU A 187 -4.49 -2.62 -6.86
C GLU A 187 -4.09 -1.24 -7.36
N PHE A 188 -2.95 -1.14 -8.04
CA PHE A 188 -2.43 0.13 -8.56
C PHE A 188 -1.72 -0.10 -9.90
N SER A 189 -1.72 0.94 -10.75
CA SER A 189 -1.09 0.92 -12.06
C SER A 189 0.24 1.64 -12.03
N VAL A 190 1.27 1.00 -12.60
CA VAL A 190 2.63 1.54 -12.69
C VAL A 190 3.05 1.53 -14.16
N PRO A 191 3.77 2.57 -14.66
CA PRO A 191 4.32 2.55 -16.02
C PRO A 191 5.18 1.31 -16.25
N ALA A 192 5.05 0.67 -17.42
CA ALA A 192 5.75 -0.58 -17.75
C ALA A 192 7.29 -0.43 -17.74
N THR A 193 7.83 0.78 -17.79
CA THR A 193 9.26 1.07 -17.64
C THR A 193 9.82 0.64 -16.28
N TYR A 194 8.96 0.45 -15.28
CA TYR A 194 9.35 -0.04 -13.94
C TYR A 194 9.21 -1.55 -13.77
N LEU A 195 8.86 -2.30 -14.82
CA LEU A 195 8.56 -3.73 -14.74
C LEU A 195 9.72 -4.56 -14.13
N GLU A 196 10.96 -4.22 -14.45
CA GLU A 196 12.15 -4.90 -13.90
C GLU A 196 12.25 -4.78 -12.37
N THR A 197 11.71 -3.68 -11.83
CA THR A 197 11.71 -3.39 -10.38
C THR A 197 10.58 -4.09 -9.65
N LEU A 198 9.45 -4.34 -10.32
CA LEU A 198 8.25 -4.92 -9.71
C LEU A 198 8.44 -6.41 -9.46
N ARG A 199 8.92 -6.75 -8.27
CA ARG A 199 9.11 -8.15 -7.84
C ARG A 199 8.27 -8.45 -6.60
N PRO A 200 7.69 -9.64 -6.48
CA PRO A 200 7.04 -10.07 -5.24
C PRO A 200 7.97 -9.84 -4.02
N GLY A 201 7.40 -9.33 -2.92
CA GLY A 201 8.14 -8.95 -1.71
C GLY A 201 8.67 -7.52 -1.71
N LEU A 202 8.51 -6.74 -2.80
CA LEU A 202 8.86 -5.31 -2.79
C LEU A 202 8.00 -4.57 -1.76
N ALA A 203 8.67 -3.88 -0.83
CA ALA A 203 7.98 -3.07 0.17
C ALA A 203 7.30 -1.85 -0.47
N ILE A 204 6.05 -1.60 -0.04
CA ILE A 204 5.29 -0.42 -0.42
C ILE A 204 4.85 0.35 0.81
N VAL A 205 4.70 1.65 0.64
CA VAL A 205 4.04 2.52 1.61
C VAL A 205 2.83 3.15 0.93
N ALA A 206 1.67 3.03 1.56
CA ALA A 206 0.43 3.59 1.04
C ALA A 206 -0.18 4.60 2.03
N LYS A 207 -0.79 5.66 1.51
CA LYS A 207 -1.47 6.70 2.30
C LYS A 207 -2.88 6.88 1.76
N ALA A 208 -3.85 6.95 2.68
CA ALA A 208 -5.22 7.32 2.33
C ALA A 208 -5.51 8.74 2.80
N ARG A 209 -6.11 9.57 1.95
CA ARG A 209 -6.47 10.96 2.31
C ARG A 209 -7.36 11.04 3.57
N ALA A 210 -8.22 10.03 3.75
CA ALA A 210 -9.12 9.95 4.90
C ALA A 210 -8.39 9.85 6.25
N TYR A 211 -7.12 9.41 6.27
CA TYR A 211 -6.32 9.21 7.48
C TYR A 211 -5.11 10.15 7.57
N GLY A 212 -5.12 11.27 6.83
CA GLY A 212 -4.07 12.29 6.87
C GLY A 212 -2.69 11.74 6.51
N SER A 213 -1.71 11.90 7.40
CA SER A 213 -0.32 11.46 7.21
C SER A 213 -0.06 10.01 7.59
N ARG A 214 -1.08 9.25 8.04
CA ARG A 214 -0.90 7.86 8.45
C ARG A 214 -0.43 7.00 7.29
N GLU A 215 0.64 6.25 7.53
CA GLU A 215 1.24 5.32 6.57
C GLU A 215 0.77 3.89 6.83
N PHE A 216 0.40 3.21 5.76
CA PHE A 216 0.06 1.79 5.75
C PHE A 216 1.14 1.08 4.95
N ARG A 217 1.81 0.14 5.59
CA ARG A 217 2.89 -0.63 4.97
C ARG A 217 2.35 -1.94 4.44
N GLY A 218 2.84 -2.34 3.30
CA GLY A 218 2.48 -3.58 2.66
C GLY A 218 3.60 -4.08 1.75
N GLU A 219 3.33 -5.19 1.08
CA GLU A 219 4.27 -5.82 0.18
C GLU A 219 3.60 -6.14 -1.15
N LEU A 220 4.34 -5.95 -2.24
CA LEU A 220 3.93 -6.36 -3.57
C LEU A 220 3.77 -7.88 -3.62
N ARG A 221 2.57 -8.35 -3.95
CA ARG A 221 2.27 -9.79 -4.00
C ARG A 221 2.36 -10.35 -5.41
N SER A 222 1.82 -9.59 -6.37
CA SER A 222 1.77 -10.02 -7.77
C SER A 222 1.74 -8.83 -8.71
N VAL A 223 2.16 -9.08 -9.94
CA VAL A 223 2.10 -8.17 -11.06
C VAL A 223 1.32 -8.87 -12.16
N ASP A 224 0.44 -8.15 -12.84
CA ASP A 224 -0.32 -8.70 -13.97
C ASP A 224 0.63 -9.23 -15.05
N SER A 225 0.20 -10.23 -15.78
CA SER A 225 0.96 -10.79 -16.91
C SER A 225 0.89 -9.93 -18.17
N ARG A 226 0.03 -8.91 -18.19
CA ARG A 226 -0.24 -8.08 -19.37
C ARG A 226 0.02 -6.61 -19.08
N VAL A 227 0.65 -5.94 -20.04
CA VAL A 227 0.75 -4.49 -20.10
C VAL A 227 -0.43 -3.95 -20.89
N ASP A 228 -1.12 -2.96 -20.35
CA ASP A 228 -2.18 -2.23 -21.08
C ASP A 228 -1.54 -1.49 -22.27
N PRO A 229 -1.95 -1.79 -23.52
CA PRO A 229 -1.33 -1.20 -24.71
C PRO A 229 -1.68 0.29 -24.90
N VAL A 230 -2.74 0.79 -24.26
CA VAL A 230 -3.19 2.19 -24.37
C VAL A 230 -2.45 3.06 -23.40
N THR A 231 -2.46 2.67 -22.10
CA THR A 231 -1.83 3.46 -21.02
C THR A 231 -0.35 3.15 -20.84
N ARG A 232 0.15 2.07 -21.47
CA ARG A 232 1.52 1.57 -21.28
C ARG A 232 1.87 1.31 -19.81
N SER A 233 0.86 0.96 -19.02
CA SER A 233 0.98 0.61 -17.61
C SER A 233 0.72 -0.87 -17.35
N ILE A 234 1.17 -1.34 -16.21
CA ILE A 234 0.94 -2.68 -15.71
C ILE A 234 0.27 -2.59 -14.34
N VAL A 235 -0.70 -3.47 -14.10
CA VAL A 235 -1.37 -3.54 -12.81
C VAL A 235 -0.53 -4.36 -11.85
N ALA A 236 -0.29 -3.80 -10.69
CA ALA A 236 0.38 -4.45 -9.57
C ALA A 236 -0.59 -4.57 -8.39
N ARG A 237 -0.46 -5.64 -7.63
CA ARG A 237 -1.27 -5.91 -6.45
C ARG A 237 -0.37 -6.11 -5.25
N ALA A 238 -0.58 -5.30 -4.21
CA ALA A 238 0.08 -5.43 -2.92
C ALA A 238 -0.91 -5.85 -1.85
N GLU A 239 -0.41 -6.50 -0.80
CA GLU A 239 -1.18 -6.85 0.39
C GLU A 239 -0.83 -5.90 1.54
N ILE A 240 -1.84 -5.36 2.19
CA ILE A 240 -1.72 -4.49 3.36
C ILE A 240 -2.48 -5.12 4.52
N PRO A 241 -1.82 -5.48 5.63
CA PRO A 241 -2.49 -5.95 6.83
C PRO A 241 -3.47 -4.89 7.37
N ASN A 242 -4.68 -5.31 7.75
CA ASN A 242 -5.71 -4.43 8.26
C ASN A 242 -6.15 -4.86 9.68
N SER A 243 -5.19 -5.06 10.57
CA SER A 243 -5.44 -5.58 11.92
C SER A 243 -6.37 -4.70 12.75
N ASP A 244 -6.31 -3.38 12.55
CA ASP A 244 -7.16 -2.38 13.19
C ASP A 244 -8.46 -2.09 12.43
N ARG A 245 -8.63 -2.73 11.26
CA ARG A 245 -9.86 -2.73 10.46
C ARG A 245 -10.38 -1.34 10.07
N VAL A 246 -9.45 -0.40 9.91
CA VAL A 246 -9.79 0.97 9.48
C VAL A 246 -9.85 1.10 7.96
N LEU A 247 -9.11 0.27 7.24
CA LEU A 247 -9.14 0.26 5.78
C LEU A 247 -10.42 -0.43 5.29
N ARG A 248 -11.02 0.15 4.25
CA ARG A 248 -12.26 -0.35 3.64
C ARG A 248 -12.07 -0.57 2.14
N PRO A 249 -12.72 -1.57 1.54
CA PRO A 249 -12.76 -1.72 0.09
C PRO A 249 -13.26 -0.45 -0.59
N GLY A 250 -12.71 -0.14 -1.77
CA GLY A 250 -13.04 1.06 -2.53
C GLY A 250 -12.26 2.31 -2.15
N MET A 251 -11.48 2.31 -1.07
CA MET A 251 -10.65 3.47 -0.71
C MET A 251 -9.55 3.71 -1.74
N LEU A 252 -9.38 4.98 -2.12
CA LEU A 252 -8.27 5.44 -2.94
C LEU A 252 -7.02 5.65 -2.07
N MET A 253 -5.89 5.08 -2.52
CA MET A 253 -4.60 5.17 -1.84
C MET A 253 -3.56 5.79 -2.77
N THR A 254 -2.71 6.65 -2.23
CA THR A 254 -1.44 7.01 -2.85
C THR A 254 -0.39 5.99 -2.42
N VAL A 255 0.20 5.30 -3.38
CA VAL A 255 1.19 4.23 -3.17
C VAL A 255 2.56 4.76 -3.50
N VAL A 256 3.51 4.52 -2.62
CA VAL A 256 4.93 4.79 -2.86
C VAL A 256 5.67 3.46 -2.85
N LEU A 257 6.20 3.08 -4.01
CA LEU A 257 7.11 1.94 -4.10
C LEU A 257 8.51 2.42 -3.74
N LEU A 258 9.17 1.64 -2.89
CA LEU A 258 10.53 1.89 -2.44
C LEU A 258 11.48 1.05 -3.31
N LYS A 259 12.17 1.73 -4.22
CA LYS A 259 13.04 1.06 -5.21
C LYS A 259 14.51 1.26 -4.86
N ASP A 260 15.32 0.21 -5.07
CA ASP A 260 16.78 0.24 -5.05
C ASP A 260 17.38 0.96 -3.82
N PRO A 261 17.13 0.48 -2.59
CA PRO A 261 17.77 1.04 -1.41
C PRO A 261 19.30 0.86 -1.57
N ARG A 262 20.02 1.98 -1.53
CA ARG A 262 21.47 2.01 -1.69
C ARG A 262 22.10 3.04 -0.76
N GLU A 263 23.33 2.80 -0.34
CA GLU A 263 24.13 3.83 0.31
C GLU A 263 24.62 4.84 -0.74
N ALA A 264 24.28 6.10 -0.54
CA ALA A 264 24.66 7.16 -1.45
C ALA A 264 25.24 8.36 -0.68
N LEU A 265 26.09 9.12 -1.37
CA LEU A 265 26.47 10.45 -0.88
C LEU A 265 25.33 11.41 -1.15
N VAL A 266 24.94 12.15 -0.12
CA VAL A 266 23.78 13.04 -0.17
C VAL A 266 24.20 14.47 0.16
N VAL A 267 23.71 15.42 -0.62
CA VAL A 267 23.90 16.86 -0.40
C VAL A 267 22.53 17.56 -0.41
N PRO A 268 22.36 18.66 0.34
CA PRO A 268 21.19 19.51 0.19
C PRO A 268 21.07 20.02 -1.26
N GLU A 269 19.87 19.99 -1.84
CA GLU A 269 19.65 20.44 -3.22
C GLU A 269 20.04 21.92 -3.43
N SER A 270 19.93 22.74 -2.37
CA SER A 270 20.37 24.14 -2.37
C SER A 270 21.87 24.35 -2.58
N ALA A 271 22.71 23.32 -2.39
CA ALA A 271 24.13 23.40 -2.64
C ALA A 271 24.50 23.25 -4.13
N ILE A 272 23.56 22.74 -4.96
CA ILE A 272 23.81 22.42 -6.34
C ILE A 272 23.58 23.66 -7.23
N VAL A 273 24.61 24.06 -7.95
CA VAL A 273 24.57 25.14 -8.95
C VAL A 273 24.61 24.54 -10.34
N SER A 274 23.53 24.65 -11.08
CA SER A 274 23.45 24.17 -12.46
C SER A 274 23.90 25.24 -13.45
N LEU A 275 24.83 24.91 -14.31
CA LEU A 275 25.35 25.80 -15.37
C LEU A 275 25.27 25.07 -16.71
N GLY A 276 24.27 25.36 -17.51
CA GLY A 276 23.98 24.64 -18.74
C GLY A 276 23.64 23.18 -18.46
N ARG A 277 24.45 22.24 -18.97
CA ARG A 277 24.24 20.79 -18.78
C ARG A 277 25.07 20.18 -17.63
N LYS A 278 25.86 21.00 -16.94
CA LYS A 278 26.73 20.56 -15.85
C LYS A 278 26.25 21.07 -14.52
N SER A 279 26.49 20.27 -13.47
CA SER A 279 26.19 20.62 -12.09
C SER A 279 27.49 20.81 -11.31
N TYR A 280 27.51 21.83 -10.48
CA TYR A 280 28.65 22.18 -9.65
C TYR A 280 28.23 22.38 -8.21
N VAL A 281 29.18 22.22 -7.31
CA VAL A 281 29.07 22.66 -5.91
C VAL A 281 30.28 23.52 -5.56
N PHE A 282 30.13 24.37 -4.57
CA PHE A 282 31.22 25.07 -3.95
C PHE A 282 31.66 24.30 -2.69
N ARG A 283 32.76 23.55 -2.80
CA ARG A 283 33.36 22.83 -1.66
C ARG A 283 34.22 23.79 -0.86
N VAL A 284 34.11 23.75 0.46
CA VAL A 284 34.94 24.55 1.35
C VAL A 284 36.09 23.69 1.88
N ASP A 285 37.30 24.07 1.63
CA ASP A 285 38.50 23.41 2.14
C ASP A 285 38.89 24.06 3.48
N ILE A 286 38.59 23.34 4.57
CA ILE A 286 38.89 23.79 5.93
C ILE A 286 40.40 23.80 6.19
N ALA A 287 41.13 22.84 5.61
CA ALA A 287 42.59 22.75 5.78
C ALA A 287 43.31 23.91 5.10
N ALA A 288 42.74 24.45 4.01
CA ALA A 288 43.23 25.62 3.29
C ALA A 288 42.63 26.96 3.82
N GLY A 289 42.14 26.99 5.09
CA GLY A 289 41.62 28.22 5.69
C GLY A 289 40.23 28.64 5.20
N ASN A 290 39.38 27.71 4.86
CA ASN A 290 38.03 27.89 4.31
C ASN A 290 38.05 28.48 2.88
N GLU A 291 39.01 28.11 2.07
CA GLU A 291 39.03 28.44 0.65
C GLU A 291 37.97 27.64 -0.11
N VAL A 292 37.30 28.28 -1.07
CA VAL A 292 36.23 27.64 -1.85
C VAL A 292 36.74 27.15 -3.17
N GLU A 293 36.52 25.88 -3.45
CA GLU A 293 36.79 25.22 -4.71
C GLU A 293 35.47 24.95 -5.46
N ARG A 294 35.35 25.35 -6.70
CA ARG A 294 34.21 24.97 -7.55
C ARG A 294 34.49 23.57 -8.12
N ARG A 295 33.67 22.61 -7.72
CA ARG A 295 33.81 21.21 -8.12
C ARG A 295 32.65 20.77 -8.98
N GLU A 296 32.92 20.20 -10.15
CA GLU A 296 31.93 19.54 -11.00
C GLU A 296 31.49 18.24 -10.34
N ILE A 297 30.19 18.02 -10.28
CA ILE A 297 29.58 16.80 -9.69
C ILE A 297 28.67 16.11 -10.68
N ALA A 298 28.59 14.78 -10.58
CA ALA A 298 27.57 13.99 -11.22
C ALA A 298 26.40 13.81 -10.25
N VAL A 299 25.26 14.40 -10.55
CA VAL A 299 24.05 14.31 -9.75
C VAL A 299 23.25 13.08 -10.17
N GLY A 300 22.87 12.24 -9.19
CA GLY A 300 21.99 11.10 -9.37
C GLY A 300 20.51 11.46 -9.14
N ALA A 301 19.81 10.60 -8.42
CA ALA A 301 18.42 10.79 -8.08
C ALA A 301 18.24 11.93 -7.05
N ARG A 302 17.00 12.46 -6.99
CA ARG A 302 16.64 13.55 -6.07
C ARG A 302 15.49 13.12 -5.16
N ARG A 303 15.52 13.57 -3.92
CA ARG A 303 14.39 13.45 -2.97
C ARG A 303 14.12 14.81 -2.33
N ALA A 304 13.04 14.96 -1.59
CA ALA A 304 12.65 16.24 -1.00
C ALA A 304 13.81 16.91 -0.23
N GLY A 305 14.34 18.01 -0.76
CA GLY A 305 15.41 18.83 -0.19
C GLY A 305 16.83 18.29 -0.36
N GLU A 306 17.03 17.12 -0.95
CA GLU A 306 18.34 16.46 -1.07
C GLU A 306 18.54 15.81 -2.44
N ALA A 307 19.82 15.71 -2.85
CA ALA A 307 20.20 15.05 -4.09
C ALA A 307 21.36 14.07 -3.85
N GLU A 308 21.32 12.97 -4.56
CA GLU A 308 22.39 11.99 -4.62
C GLU A 308 23.55 12.51 -5.46
N VAL A 309 24.77 12.29 -4.99
CA VAL A 309 26.01 12.59 -5.72
C VAL A 309 26.70 11.30 -6.10
N LEU A 310 26.79 11.04 -7.41
CA LEU A 310 27.42 9.84 -7.96
C LEU A 310 28.94 9.97 -8.05
N ALA A 311 29.46 11.19 -8.28
CA ALA A 311 30.89 11.46 -8.38
C ALA A 311 31.19 12.94 -8.10
N GLY A 312 32.43 13.21 -7.71
CA GLY A 312 32.95 14.58 -7.51
C GLY A 312 33.07 15.01 -6.05
N LEU A 313 32.51 14.27 -5.09
CA LEU A 313 32.62 14.56 -3.66
C LEU A 313 32.96 13.31 -2.85
N ALA A 314 33.47 13.53 -1.64
CA ALA A 314 33.70 12.51 -0.63
C ALA A 314 32.83 12.76 0.61
N ALA A 315 32.59 11.68 1.39
CA ALA A 315 31.92 11.84 2.68
C ALA A 315 32.79 12.70 3.62
N GLY A 316 32.15 13.68 4.30
CA GLY A 316 32.82 14.64 5.15
C GLY A 316 33.23 15.95 4.44
N ASP A 317 33.15 16.02 3.11
CA ASP A 317 33.31 17.28 2.38
C ASP A 317 32.26 18.29 2.85
N ARG A 318 32.59 19.58 2.90
CA ARG A 318 31.65 20.65 3.20
C ARG A 318 31.29 21.41 1.95
N VAL A 319 29.99 21.58 1.69
CA VAL A 319 29.46 22.27 0.51
C VAL A 319 28.61 23.48 0.92
N VAL A 320 28.78 24.59 0.22
CA VAL A 320 28.01 25.82 0.46
C VAL A 320 26.54 25.58 0.06
N THR A 321 25.61 25.83 0.98
CA THR A 321 24.17 25.70 0.77
C THR A 321 23.47 27.05 0.58
N HIS A 322 23.95 28.10 1.28
CA HIS A 322 23.44 29.46 1.14
C HIS A 322 24.59 30.42 0.88
N GLY A 323 24.35 31.41 0.00
CA GLY A 323 25.37 32.37 -0.43
C GLY A 323 26.15 31.95 -1.68
N THR A 324 25.77 30.87 -2.35
CA THR A 324 26.42 30.36 -3.56
C THR A 324 26.61 31.41 -4.67
N GLN A 325 25.72 32.42 -4.75
CA GLN A 325 25.80 33.52 -5.75
C GLN A 325 26.86 34.59 -5.40
N ARG A 326 27.34 34.59 -4.15
CA ARG A 326 28.31 35.61 -3.65
C ARG A 326 29.73 35.04 -3.58
N VAL A 327 29.91 33.77 -3.86
CA VAL A 327 31.18 33.06 -3.73
C VAL A 327 31.79 32.81 -5.09
N ARG A 328 33.11 32.99 -5.17
CA ARG A 328 33.92 32.65 -6.34
C ARG A 328 34.99 31.63 -5.99
N GLU A 329 35.42 30.88 -6.97
CA GLU A 329 36.54 29.95 -6.85
C GLU A 329 37.82 30.64 -6.33
N GLY A 330 38.50 30.03 -5.39
CA GLY A 330 39.70 30.56 -4.74
C GLY A 330 39.43 31.61 -3.65
N GLN A 331 38.16 31.88 -3.30
CA GLN A 331 37.80 32.88 -2.30
C GLN A 331 37.70 32.23 -0.91
N VAL A 332 38.28 32.90 0.10
CA VAL A 332 38.09 32.51 1.49
C VAL A 332 36.73 32.96 2.00
N VAL A 333 36.00 32.08 2.68
CA VAL A 333 34.65 32.33 3.19
C VAL A 333 34.56 32.17 4.70
N GLN A 334 33.63 32.85 5.32
CA GLN A 334 33.27 32.66 6.73
C GLN A 334 32.03 31.77 6.83
N ILE A 335 32.18 30.57 7.40
CA ILE A 335 31.04 29.65 7.65
C ILE A 335 30.27 30.18 8.83
N VAL A 336 28.97 30.42 8.66
CA VAL A 336 28.03 30.81 9.72
C VAL A 336 26.95 29.73 9.91
N PRO A 337 26.41 29.58 11.14
CA PRO A 337 25.28 28.68 11.38
C PRO A 337 24.07 29.04 10.51
N ALA A 338 23.25 28.03 10.14
CA ALA A 338 22.07 28.23 9.30
C ALA A 338 21.06 29.26 9.89
N GLU A 339 20.98 29.34 11.21
CA GLU A 339 20.12 30.28 11.94
C GLU A 339 20.52 31.75 11.77
N ALA A 340 21.80 32.04 11.51
CA ALA A 340 22.32 33.39 11.31
C ALA A 340 22.19 33.90 9.86
N ALA A 341 21.84 33.03 8.92
CA ALA A 341 21.77 33.37 7.48
C ALA A 341 20.35 33.74 7.01
N VAL A 342 19.33 33.61 7.87
CA VAL A 342 17.97 34.05 7.57
C VAL A 342 17.88 35.53 7.93
N PRO A 343 17.75 36.49 6.98
CA PRO A 343 17.37 37.85 7.33
C PRO A 343 15.99 37.80 7.99
N ALA A 344 15.85 38.42 9.14
CA ALA A 344 14.53 38.59 9.77
C ALA A 344 13.56 39.26 8.74
N PRO A 345 12.26 38.87 8.77
CA PRO A 345 11.25 39.29 7.83
C PRO A 345 11.04 40.81 7.80
#